data_fd61b4b9ec077431cda0d5f93314dcb9
#
_entry.id   fd61b4b9ec077431cda0d5f93314dcb9
#
_cell.length_a   1.000
_cell.length_b   1.000
_cell.length_c   1.000
_cell.angle_alpha   90.00
_cell.angle_beta   90.00
_cell.angle_gamma   90.00
#
_symmetry.space_group_name_H-M   'P 1'
#
loop_
_entity.id
_entity.type
_entity.pdbx_description
1 polymer ?
#
loop_
_entity_poly.entity_id
_entity_poly.type
_entity_poly.pdbx_seq_one_letter_code
_entity_poly.pdbx_strand_id
1 'polypeptide(L)'
;MSGGSDSVVGTGSATYTASNAGEYYVVVTNTRNSLTATTKSATCNVGTKVDAAKPTFGTDLKSTGYVGDKLTVKASVADKGTVSYQWYKDGMPLSGETGESYTPTETGKYYVIATNTKDDVNGDKTAQTKSTECTVSARTTITSDNASLTITAPAKDATVDVSKVTGTGVAQKSITWESSANGSDPWSPFSDPTFGATTHYRATVVLTANGGYVFGDTASYSGLKVAGADTVTASVSGNELTLVLTFAVTGS
;
A
#
# COMPACT_ATOMS: atom_id res chain seq x y z
N MET A 1 57.52 8.26 -12.31
CA MET A 1 57.10 9.07 -13.48
C MET A 1 56.56 8.06 -14.52
N SER A 2 55.30 7.89 -14.60
CA SER A 2 54.66 7.05 -15.63
C SER A 2 54.45 7.92 -16.85
N GLY A 3 55.31 7.73 -17.88
CA GLY A 3 55.21 8.43 -19.15
C GLY A 3 54.06 7.84 -19.97
N GLY A 4 52.86 8.33 -19.72
CA GLY A 4 51.75 8.12 -20.65
C GLY A 4 52.02 8.91 -21.94
N SER A 5 51.92 8.29 -23.13
CA SER A 5 52.06 8.98 -24.40
C SER A 5 50.80 9.84 -24.65
N ASP A 6 51.03 11.16 -24.88
CA ASP A 6 49.93 12.07 -25.29
C ASP A 6 49.33 11.61 -26.61
N SER A 7 48.01 11.65 -26.74
CA SER A 7 47.28 11.32 -27.98
C SER A 7 46.51 12.53 -28.50
N VAL A 8 46.52 12.74 -29.80
CA VAL A 8 45.72 13.80 -30.44
C VAL A 8 44.26 13.39 -30.48
N VAL A 9 43.36 14.16 -29.86
CA VAL A 9 41.91 13.90 -29.82
C VAL A 9 41.09 14.82 -30.71
N GLY A 10 41.67 15.86 -31.26
CA GLY A 10 41.03 16.77 -32.24
C GLY A 10 42.07 17.72 -32.88
N THR A 11 41.82 18.12 -34.13
CA THR A 11 42.68 19.05 -34.89
C THR A 11 41.85 20.11 -35.59
N GLY A 12 42.46 21.30 -35.84
CA GLY A 12 41.86 22.32 -36.71
C GLY A 12 40.71 23.12 -36.12
N SER A 13 40.39 22.95 -34.82
CA SER A 13 39.32 23.72 -34.16
C SER A 13 39.87 24.47 -32.95
N ALA A 14 39.33 25.67 -32.70
CA ALA A 14 39.61 26.44 -31.48
C ALA A 14 38.85 25.92 -30.24
N THR A 15 37.90 24.99 -30.43
CA THR A 15 37.09 24.39 -29.38
C THR A 15 37.11 22.86 -29.48
N TYR A 16 37.14 22.21 -28.32
CA TYR A 16 37.04 20.76 -28.16
C TYR A 16 36.09 20.41 -27.02
N THR A 17 35.18 19.48 -27.24
CA THR A 17 34.31 18.93 -26.20
C THR A 17 34.87 17.58 -25.77
N ALA A 18 35.36 17.51 -24.54
CA ALA A 18 35.89 16.27 -23.98
C ALA A 18 34.77 15.27 -23.70
N SER A 19 34.90 14.04 -24.19
CA SER A 19 33.98 12.93 -23.93
C SER A 19 34.42 12.02 -22.79
N ASN A 20 35.67 12.13 -22.36
CA ASN A 20 36.25 11.34 -21.27
C ASN A 20 36.93 12.23 -20.21
N ALA A 21 37.01 11.75 -18.99
CA ALA A 21 37.83 12.37 -17.97
C ALA A 21 39.33 12.25 -18.37
N GLY A 22 40.11 13.26 -18.02
CA GLY A 22 41.55 13.27 -18.34
C GLY A 22 42.13 14.66 -18.31
N GLU A 23 43.44 14.73 -18.59
CA GLU A 23 44.16 15.99 -18.75
C GLU A 23 44.19 16.38 -20.22
N TYR A 24 43.75 17.59 -20.52
CA TYR A 24 43.66 18.12 -21.86
C TYR A 24 44.45 19.41 -21.98
N TYR A 25 45.14 19.59 -23.10
CA TYR A 25 45.81 20.82 -23.47
C TYR A 25 45.74 20.99 -24.98
N VAL A 26 45.95 22.20 -25.49
CA VAL A 26 46.06 22.48 -26.91
C VAL A 26 47.51 22.83 -27.27
N VAL A 27 47.99 22.35 -28.41
CA VAL A 27 49.25 22.76 -29.02
C VAL A 27 48.89 23.59 -30.23
N VAL A 28 49.35 24.84 -30.24
CA VAL A 28 49.23 25.74 -31.39
C VAL A 28 50.52 25.70 -32.19
N THR A 29 50.42 25.41 -33.48
CA THR A 29 51.56 25.35 -34.38
C THR A 29 51.44 26.47 -35.40
N ASN A 30 52.46 27.30 -35.54
CA ASN A 30 52.61 28.27 -36.60
C ASN A 30 53.67 27.76 -37.59
N THR A 31 53.33 27.72 -38.91
CA THR A 31 54.26 27.29 -39.94
C THR A 31 54.42 28.40 -40.97
N ARG A 32 55.67 28.79 -41.26
CA ARG A 32 56.05 29.73 -42.27
C ARG A 32 57.31 29.25 -42.99
N ASN A 33 57.26 29.13 -44.30
CA ASN A 33 58.41 28.69 -45.16
C ASN A 33 59.08 27.39 -44.66
N SER A 34 58.29 26.36 -44.30
CA SER A 34 58.72 25.07 -43.74
C SER A 34 59.33 25.16 -42.32
N LEU A 35 59.38 26.34 -41.70
CA LEU A 35 59.76 26.50 -40.30
C LEU A 35 58.49 26.46 -39.43
N THR A 36 58.54 25.67 -38.36
CA THR A 36 57.45 25.52 -37.41
C THR A 36 57.86 26.04 -36.01
N ALA A 37 56.93 26.71 -35.36
CA ALA A 37 56.99 27.06 -33.95
C ALA A 37 55.72 26.57 -33.23
N THR A 38 55.85 25.98 -32.04
CA THR A 38 54.74 25.43 -31.29
C THR A 38 54.67 26.04 -29.91
N THR A 39 53.45 26.20 -29.42
CA THR A 39 53.16 26.59 -28.05
C THR A 39 52.11 25.69 -27.46
N LYS A 40 52.30 25.24 -26.21
CA LYS A 40 51.36 24.42 -25.43
C LYS A 40 50.59 25.31 -24.46
N SER A 41 49.24 25.14 -24.40
CA SER A 41 48.42 25.80 -23.38
C SER A 41 48.67 25.23 -21.97
N ALA A 42 48.12 25.89 -20.96
CA ALA A 42 47.92 25.25 -19.66
C ALA A 42 47.06 23.98 -19.80
N THR A 43 47.29 23.04 -18.90
CA THR A 43 46.51 21.79 -18.84
C THR A 43 45.18 22.05 -18.15
N CYS A 44 44.08 21.53 -18.76
CA CYS A 44 42.77 21.49 -18.18
C CYS A 44 42.48 20.06 -17.72
N ASN A 45 42.16 19.89 -16.45
CA ASN A 45 41.70 18.60 -15.90
C ASN A 45 40.17 18.47 -16.04
N VAL A 46 39.73 17.53 -16.85
CA VAL A 46 38.33 17.19 -17.03
C VAL A 46 38.01 16.00 -16.12
N GLY A 47 37.15 16.21 -15.12
CA GLY A 47 36.67 15.16 -14.21
C GLY A 47 35.51 14.36 -14.78
N THR A 48 35.23 13.22 -14.18
CA THR A 48 34.01 12.44 -14.47
C THR A 48 32.79 13.21 -14.00
N LYS A 49 31.74 13.27 -14.85
CA LYS A 49 30.44 13.80 -14.46
C LYS A 49 29.81 12.85 -13.43
N VAL A 50 29.35 13.39 -12.33
CA VAL A 50 28.63 12.66 -11.29
C VAL A 50 27.23 13.27 -11.17
N ASP A 51 26.21 12.47 -11.40
CA ASP A 51 24.80 12.87 -11.29
C ASP A 51 24.28 12.51 -9.89
N ALA A 52 23.16 13.12 -9.50
CA ALA A 52 22.41 12.72 -8.30
C ALA A 52 21.97 11.25 -8.42
N ALA A 53 22.07 10.49 -7.33
CA ALA A 53 21.68 9.09 -7.29
C ALA A 53 20.15 8.95 -7.38
N LYS A 54 19.67 7.94 -8.14
CA LYS A 54 18.23 7.65 -8.19
C LYS A 54 17.73 7.14 -6.84
N PRO A 55 16.55 7.62 -6.37
CA PRO A 55 15.90 7.08 -5.20
C PRO A 55 15.56 5.59 -5.36
N THR A 56 15.64 4.84 -4.27
CA THR A 56 15.23 3.43 -4.19
C THR A 56 14.15 3.30 -3.12
N PHE A 57 13.01 2.69 -3.46
CA PHE A 57 11.94 2.43 -2.52
C PHE A 57 12.27 1.21 -1.65
N GLY A 58 12.47 1.44 -0.34
CA GLY A 58 12.56 0.39 0.68
C GLY A 58 11.17 -0.08 1.11
N THR A 59 10.16 0.83 1.10
CA THR A 59 8.73 0.51 1.16
C THR A 59 8.08 1.05 -0.09
N ASP A 60 7.44 0.17 -0.87
CA ASP A 60 6.75 0.52 -2.12
C ASP A 60 5.27 0.19 -2.03
N LEU A 61 4.48 0.71 -2.96
CA LEU A 61 3.03 0.47 -3.03
C LEU A 61 2.74 -0.98 -3.42
N LYS A 62 1.65 -1.52 -2.87
CA LYS A 62 1.01 -2.73 -3.40
C LYS A 62 0.31 -2.38 -4.72
N SER A 63 0.16 -3.35 -5.60
CA SER A 63 -0.52 -3.17 -6.90
C SER A 63 -2.02 -2.91 -6.79
N THR A 64 -2.63 -3.22 -5.63
CA THR A 64 -4.06 -3.04 -5.37
C THR A 64 -4.30 -2.45 -3.99
N GLY A 65 -5.38 -1.67 -3.86
CA GLY A 65 -5.86 -1.08 -2.61
C GLY A 65 -7.33 -0.69 -2.73
N TYR A 66 -7.88 -0.13 -1.68
CA TYR A 66 -9.27 0.34 -1.65
C TYR A 66 -9.35 1.79 -1.19
N VAL A 67 -10.41 2.49 -1.60
CA VAL A 67 -10.74 3.82 -1.09
C VAL A 67 -10.72 3.80 0.45
N GLY A 68 -10.03 4.76 1.06
CA GLY A 68 -9.83 4.86 2.49
C GLY A 68 -8.61 4.11 3.04
N ASP A 69 -7.92 3.28 2.23
CA ASP A 69 -6.67 2.66 2.67
C ASP A 69 -5.54 3.70 2.71
N LYS A 70 -4.73 3.66 3.75
CA LYS A 70 -3.51 4.46 3.83
C LYS A 70 -2.42 3.83 2.97
N LEU A 71 -2.12 4.43 1.84
CA LEU A 71 -0.97 4.09 0.99
C LEU A 71 0.30 4.69 1.61
N THR A 72 1.38 3.94 1.68
CA THR A 72 2.63 4.38 2.31
C THR A 72 3.81 3.96 1.46
N VAL A 73 4.77 4.86 1.30
CA VAL A 73 6.06 4.64 0.63
C VAL A 73 7.20 5.15 1.50
N LYS A 74 8.39 4.61 1.27
CA LYS A 74 9.64 5.16 1.81
C LYS A 74 10.76 4.93 0.84
N ALA A 75 11.39 6.01 0.37
CA ALA A 75 12.56 5.97 -0.49
C ALA A 75 13.81 6.46 0.24
N SER A 76 14.96 5.98 -0.22
CA SER A 76 16.27 6.41 0.24
C SER A 76 17.22 6.61 -0.95
N VAL A 77 18.32 7.33 -0.73
CA VAL A 77 19.36 7.60 -1.73
C VAL A 77 20.73 7.29 -1.17
N ALA A 78 21.62 6.78 -2.02
CA ALA A 78 22.98 6.39 -1.62
C ALA A 78 23.93 7.59 -1.44
N ASP A 79 23.65 8.71 -2.08
CA ASP A 79 24.51 9.91 -2.15
C ASP A 79 24.25 10.94 -1.04
N LYS A 80 23.36 10.64 -0.07
CA LYS A 80 22.92 11.53 1.00
C LYS A 80 22.25 12.82 0.50
N GLY A 81 21.63 12.81 -0.69
CA GLY A 81 20.78 13.89 -1.18
C GLY A 81 19.46 13.96 -0.40
N THR A 82 18.63 14.94 -0.74
CA THR A 82 17.32 15.16 -0.12
C THR A 82 16.24 14.52 -0.96
N VAL A 83 15.44 13.63 -0.34
CA VAL A 83 14.28 12.97 -0.99
C VAL A 83 13.02 13.79 -0.76
N SER A 84 12.29 14.05 -1.82
CA SER A 84 10.93 14.61 -1.81
C SER A 84 9.98 13.72 -2.59
N TYR A 85 8.66 13.86 -2.33
CA TYR A 85 7.62 13.04 -2.95
C TYR A 85 6.58 13.91 -3.63
N GLN A 86 5.95 13.38 -4.66
CA GLN A 86 4.73 13.91 -5.27
C GLN A 86 3.82 12.75 -5.65
N TRP A 87 2.58 12.76 -5.13
CA TRP A 87 1.55 11.77 -5.47
C TRP A 87 0.84 12.12 -6.76
N TYR A 88 0.41 11.07 -7.47
CA TYR A 88 -0.30 11.16 -8.74
C TYR A 88 -1.54 10.26 -8.71
N LYS A 89 -2.61 10.71 -9.36
CA LYS A 89 -3.80 9.92 -9.67
C LYS A 89 -4.03 9.96 -11.17
N ASP A 90 -4.18 8.80 -11.82
CA ASP A 90 -4.48 8.66 -13.25
C ASP A 90 -3.54 9.49 -14.15
N GLY A 91 -2.27 9.60 -13.76
CA GLY A 91 -1.23 10.36 -14.47
C GLY A 91 -1.16 11.84 -14.12
N MET A 92 -2.08 12.38 -13.32
CA MET A 92 -2.10 13.79 -12.92
C MET A 92 -1.56 13.98 -11.49
N PRO A 93 -0.73 15.01 -11.24
CA PRO A 93 -0.23 15.29 -9.91
C PRO A 93 -1.35 15.73 -8.97
N LEU A 94 -1.35 15.20 -7.76
CA LEU A 94 -2.25 15.62 -6.68
C LEU A 94 -1.63 16.83 -5.98
N SER A 95 -2.27 18.00 -6.12
CA SER A 95 -1.74 19.25 -5.59
C SER A 95 -1.59 19.20 -4.07
N GLY A 96 -0.37 19.50 -3.57
CA GLY A 96 -0.05 19.53 -2.15
C GLY A 96 0.22 18.15 -1.52
N GLU A 97 0.01 17.05 -2.24
CA GLU A 97 0.23 15.70 -1.72
C GLU A 97 1.70 15.28 -1.91
N THR A 98 2.54 15.63 -0.92
CA THR A 98 4.00 15.45 -0.96
C THR A 98 4.55 14.61 0.19
N GLY A 99 3.67 13.99 1.00
CA GLY A 99 4.07 13.16 2.14
C GLY A 99 4.47 11.73 1.76
N GLU A 100 5.05 11.00 2.71
CA GLU A 100 5.34 9.55 2.58
C GLU A 100 4.08 8.67 2.54
N SER A 101 2.89 9.25 2.76
CA SER A 101 1.63 8.53 2.73
C SER A 101 0.50 9.39 2.16
N TYR A 102 -0.47 8.72 1.54
CA TYR A 102 -1.69 9.31 1.02
C TYR A 102 -2.87 8.37 1.27
N THR A 103 -4.06 8.91 1.55
CA THR A 103 -5.29 8.13 1.71
C THR A 103 -6.26 8.49 0.59
N PRO A 104 -6.42 7.63 -0.44
CA PRO A 104 -7.33 7.87 -1.55
C PRO A 104 -8.78 7.99 -1.08
N THR A 105 -9.48 9.02 -1.55
CA THR A 105 -10.92 9.23 -1.36
C THR A 105 -11.76 8.79 -2.56
N GLU A 106 -11.10 8.45 -3.68
CA GLU A 106 -11.71 8.03 -4.93
C GLU A 106 -10.99 6.84 -5.54
N THR A 107 -11.67 6.11 -6.41
CA THR A 107 -11.07 5.05 -7.23
C THR A 107 -10.12 5.66 -8.26
N GLY A 108 -9.14 4.86 -8.72
CA GLY A 108 -8.17 5.28 -9.73
C GLY A 108 -6.83 4.58 -9.59
N LYS A 109 -5.88 4.98 -10.41
CA LYS A 109 -4.51 4.48 -10.40
C LYS A 109 -3.60 5.49 -9.71
N TYR A 110 -3.01 5.09 -8.60
CA TYR A 110 -2.17 5.95 -7.77
C TYR A 110 -0.71 5.51 -7.81
N TYR A 111 0.18 6.46 -7.87
CA TYR A 111 1.62 6.26 -7.70
C TYR A 111 2.28 7.51 -7.12
N VAL A 112 3.51 7.36 -6.68
CA VAL A 112 4.33 8.47 -6.21
C VAL A 112 5.63 8.54 -7.01
N ILE A 113 6.09 9.76 -7.29
CA ILE A 113 7.45 10.01 -7.78
C ILE A 113 8.29 10.49 -6.60
N ALA A 114 9.34 9.77 -6.30
CA ALA A 114 10.38 10.20 -5.39
C ALA A 114 11.47 10.92 -6.18
N THR A 115 11.83 12.13 -5.74
CA THR A 115 12.89 12.95 -6.35
C THR A 115 14.03 13.13 -5.35
N ASN A 116 15.24 12.75 -5.74
CA ASN A 116 16.46 13.13 -5.04
C ASN A 116 16.96 14.47 -5.54
N THR A 117 17.34 15.37 -4.62
CA THR A 117 18.07 16.61 -4.92
C THR A 117 19.43 16.58 -4.25
N LYS A 118 20.48 16.80 -5.04
CA LYS A 118 21.88 16.76 -4.61
C LYS A 118 22.67 17.91 -5.26
N ASP A 119 22.85 19.00 -4.53
CA ASP A 119 23.40 20.25 -5.07
C ASP A 119 24.92 20.25 -5.29
N ASP A 120 25.66 19.40 -4.56
CA ASP A 120 27.12 19.31 -4.57
C ASP A 120 27.70 18.37 -5.64
N VAL A 121 26.87 17.88 -6.58
CA VAL A 121 27.30 17.12 -7.75
C VAL A 121 27.57 18.04 -8.95
N ASN A 122 28.45 17.59 -9.86
CA ASN A 122 28.81 18.34 -11.06
C ASN A 122 28.01 17.92 -12.31
N GLY A 123 27.10 16.95 -12.15
CA GLY A 123 26.17 16.45 -13.14
C GLY A 123 24.74 16.95 -12.90
N ASP A 124 23.76 16.08 -13.23
CA ASP A 124 22.36 16.37 -12.99
C ASP A 124 22.07 16.35 -11.48
N LYS A 125 21.55 17.47 -10.97
CA LYS A 125 21.32 17.67 -9.54
C LYS A 125 20.07 16.99 -9.01
N THR A 126 19.23 16.47 -9.90
CA THR A 126 18.01 15.77 -9.54
C THR A 126 17.93 14.42 -10.24
N ALA A 127 17.41 13.42 -9.53
CA ALA A 127 17.09 12.12 -10.10
C ALA A 127 15.74 11.63 -9.55
N GLN A 128 14.98 10.91 -10.36
CA GLN A 128 13.63 10.49 -10.03
C GLN A 128 13.44 8.99 -10.17
N THR A 129 12.54 8.45 -9.34
CA THR A 129 12.04 7.08 -9.43
C THR A 129 10.53 7.08 -9.18
N LYS A 130 9.78 6.39 -10.04
CA LYS A 130 8.34 6.13 -9.87
C LYS A 130 8.16 4.88 -9.03
N SER A 131 7.21 4.91 -8.06
CA SER A 131 6.78 3.74 -7.30
C SER A 131 6.03 2.72 -8.18
N THR A 132 5.75 1.55 -7.62
CA THR A 132 4.69 0.66 -8.14
C THR A 132 3.38 1.44 -8.24
N GLU A 133 2.57 1.13 -9.27
CA GLU A 133 1.24 1.71 -9.44
C GLU A 133 0.21 0.89 -8.67
N CYS A 134 -0.58 1.55 -7.81
CA CYS A 134 -1.65 0.96 -7.03
C CYS A 134 -3.00 1.24 -7.69
N THR A 135 -3.73 0.20 -8.10
CA THR A 135 -5.13 0.33 -8.52
C THR A 135 -6.03 0.34 -7.29
N VAL A 136 -6.67 1.48 -7.03
CA VAL A 136 -7.58 1.70 -5.91
C VAL A 136 -9.02 1.50 -6.39
N SER A 137 -9.73 0.57 -5.75
CA SER A 137 -11.12 0.22 -6.03
C SER A 137 -12.06 0.67 -4.90
N ALA A 138 -13.35 0.80 -5.21
CA ALA A 138 -14.36 0.96 -4.17
C ALA A 138 -14.52 -0.34 -3.38
N ARG A 139 -14.92 -0.22 -2.11
CA ARG A 139 -15.32 -1.38 -1.30
C ARG A 139 -16.77 -1.74 -1.58
N THR A 140 -17.09 -3.02 -1.51
CA THR A 140 -18.48 -3.50 -1.57
C THR A 140 -19.13 -3.32 -0.21
N THR A 141 -20.26 -2.62 -0.15
CA THR A 141 -21.04 -2.49 1.08
C THR A 141 -21.85 -3.76 1.31
N ILE A 142 -21.69 -4.36 2.50
CA ILE A 142 -22.51 -5.48 2.96
C ILE A 142 -23.77 -4.90 3.62
N THR A 143 -24.93 -5.38 3.18
CA THR A 143 -26.27 -5.02 3.68
C THR A 143 -27.10 -6.28 3.85
N SER A 144 -28.31 -6.20 4.40
CA SER A 144 -29.23 -7.33 4.48
C SER A 144 -29.49 -8.02 3.13
N ASP A 145 -29.45 -7.27 2.03
CA ASP A 145 -29.80 -7.76 0.69
C ASP A 145 -28.70 -8.64 0.07
N ASN A 146 -27.44 -8.43 0.47
CA ASN A 146 -26.29 -9.16 -0.07
C ASN A 146 -25.49 -9.95 0.98
N ALA A 147 -25.85 -9.87 2.25
CA ALA A 147 -25.22 -10.63 3.34
C ALA A 147 -25.75 -12.08 3.33
N SER A 148 -24.99 -12.99 2.69
CA SER A 148 -25.23 -14.44 2.79
C SER A 148 -24.58 -14.99 4.06
N LEU A 149 -25.25 -14.82 5.21
CA LEU A 149 -24.74 -15.30 6.50
C LEU A 149 -25.40 -16.62 6.90
N THR A 150 -24.59 -17.54 7.39
CA THR A 150 -25.03 -18.86 7.88
C THR A 150 -24.38 -19.18 9.22
N ILE A 151 -25.09 -19.91 10.08
CA ILE A 151 -24.57 -20.50 11.31
C ILE A 151 -25.13 -21.91 11.47
N THR A 152 -24.34 -22.84 11.99
CA THR A 152 -24.86 -24.14 12.41
C THR A 152 -25.64 -23.94 13.70
N ALA A 153 -26.97 -24.25 13.67
CA ALA A 153 -27.80 -24.14 14.84
C ALA A 153 -27.36 -25.07 15.98
N PRO A 154 -27.54 -24.69 17.24
CA PRO A 154 -27.32 -25.57 18.38
C PRO A 154 -28.17 -26.86 18.25
N ALA A 155 -27.52 -27.98 18.48
CA ALA A 155 -28.18 -29.29 18.53
C ALA A 155 -27.68 -30.03 19.78
N LYS A 156 -28.54 -30.85 20.38
CA LYS A 156 -28.17 -31.69 21.53
C LYS A 156 -26.86 -32.44 21.25
N ASP A 157 -25.97 -32.45 22.22
CA ASP A 157 -24.66 -33.11 22.19
C ASP A 157 -23.68 -32.57 21.11
N ALA A 158 -24.10 -31.60 20.30
CA ALA A 158 -23.18 -30.96 19.35
C ALA A 158 -22.17 -30.05 20.09
N THR A 159 -20.94 -30.03 19.62
CA THR A 159 -19.90 -29.15 20.18
C THR A 159 -20.15 -27.68 19.81
N VAL A 160 -19.92 -26.77 20.75
CA VAL A 160 -20.12 -25.32 20.57
C VAL A 160 -19.19 -24.74 19.48
N ASP A 161 -17.99 -25.32 19.30
CA ASP A 161 -16.99 -24.86 18.33
C ASP A 161 -17.41 -24.96 16.85
N VAL A 162 -18.40 -25.81 16.52
CA VAL A 162 -18.89 -25.93 15.15
C VAL A 162 -19.88 -24.83 14.77
N SER A 163 -20.44 -24.13 15.77
CA SER A 163 -21.42 -23.05 15.55
C SER A 163 -20.70 -21.72 15.31
N LYS A 164 -20.26 -21.52 14.06
CA LYS A 164 -19.59 -20.29 13.62
C LYS A 164 -20.40 -19.60 12.52
N VAL A 165 -20.45 -18.26 12.57
CA VAL A 165 -21.05 -17.49 11.48
C VAL A 165 -20.05 -17.39 10.32
N THR A 166 -20.50 -17.80 9.14
CA THR A 166 -19.76 -17.68 7.90
C THR A 166 -20.55 -16.87 6.87
N GLY A 167 -19.86 -16.20 5.95
CA GLY A 167 -20.48 -15.43 4.89
C GLY A 167 -19.45 -14.73 3.99
N THR A 168 -19.93 -14.25 2.86
CA THR A 168 -19.08 -13.53 1.91
C THR A 168 -18.64 -12.19 2.49
N GLY A 169 -17.34 -11.91 2.43
CA GLY A 169 -16.78 -10.63 2.83
C GLY A 169 -16.68 -10.39 4.34
N VAL A 170 -16.98 -11.40 5.18
CA VAL A 170 -16.92 -11.28 6.63
C VAL A 170 -15.98 -12.31 7.26
N ALA A 171 -15.46 -11.98 8.45
CA ALA A 171 -14.77 -12.89 9.34
C ALA A 171 -15.37 -12.77 10.75
N GLN A 172 -15.60 -13.91 11.42
CA GLN A 172 -16.03 -13.91 12.81
C GLN A 172 -14.84 -13.51 13.71
N LYS A 173 -15.03 -12.42 14.46
CA LYS A 173 -14.07 -11.94 15.46
C LYS A 173 -14.27 -12.62 16.82
N SER A 174 -15.55 -12.73 17.23
CA SER A 174 -15.91 -13.40 18.50
C SER A 174 -17.32 -13.96 18.43
N ILE A 175 -17.59 -14.92 19.29
CA ILE A 175 -18.92 -15.44 19.59
C ILE A 175 -19.01 -15.74 21.09
N THR A 176 -20.11 -15.33 21.71
CA THR A 176 -20.45 -15.68 23.10
C THR A 176 -21.83 -16.28 23.13
N TRP A 177 -22.03 -17.22 24.03
CA TRP A 177 -23.28 -17.97 24.16
C TRP A 177 -23.94 -17.71 25.49
N GLU A 178 -25.27 -17.75 25.45
CA GLU A 178 -26.13 -17.69 26.62
C GLU A 178 -27.22 -18.76 26.47
N SER A 179 -27.71 -19.27 27.59
CA SER A 179 -28.78 -20.27 27.62
C SER A 179 -29.97 -19.80 28.48
N SER A 180 -31.14 -20.30 28.17
CA SER A 180 -32.37 -20.07 28.92
C SER A 180 -33.27 -21.32 28.83
N ALA A 181 -33.93 -21.64 29.93
CA ALA A 181 -34.88 -22.78 29.97
C ALA A 181 -36.19 -22.51 29.21
N ASN A 182 -36.60 -21.25 29.08
CA ASN A 182 -37.88 -20.85 28.52
C ASN A 182 -37.76 -19.94 27.29
N GLY A 183 -36.52 -19.66 26.81
CA GLY A 183 -36.28 -18.82 25.64
C GLY A 183 -36.47 -17.31 25.86
N SER A 184 -36.60 -16.89 27.12
CA SER A 184 -36.79 -15.49 27.51
C SER A 184 -35.84 -15.12 28.67
N ASP A 185 -35.79 -13.83 29.01
CA ASP A 185 -35.01 -13.36 30.15
C ASP A 185 -35.44 -14.02 31.50
N PRO A 186 -34.49 -14.25 32.40
CA PRO A 186 -33.05 -13.95 32.26
C PRO A 186 -32.29 -15.01 31.46
N TRP A 187 -31.40 -14.53 30.55
CA TRP A 187 -30.41 -15.36 29.91
C TRP A 187 -29.16 -15.47 30.80
N SER A 188 -28.57 -16.66 30.85
CA SER A 188 -27.35 -16.93 31.63
C SER A 188 -26.17 -17.25 30.71
N PRO A 189 -24.95 -16.76 31.01
CA PRO A 189 -23.77 -17.13 30.25
C PRO A 189 -23.63 -18.65 30.13
N PHE A 190 -23.28 -19.13 28.93
CA PHE A 190 -23.10 -20.54 28.62
C PHE A 190 -21.67 -20.79 28.13
N SER A 191 -20.98 -21.72 28.78
CA SER A 191 -19.58 -22.05 28.52
C SER A 191 -19.28 -23.54 28.46
N ASP A 192 -20.32 -24.39 28.49
CA ASP A 192 -20.12 -25.84 28.34
C ASP A 192 -19.63 -26.18 26.92
N PRO A 193 -18.86 -27.25 26.74
CA PRO A 193 -18.27 -27.62 25.44
C PRO A 193 -19.33 -28.16 24.45
N THR A 194 -20.51 -28.60 24.95
CA THR A 194 -21.60 -29.17 24.16
C THR A 194 -22.93 -28.57 24.53
N PHE A 195 -23.85 -28.46 23.58
CA PHE A 195 -25.21 -27.98 23.81
C PHE A 195 -26.06 -29.07 24.50
N GLY A 196 -26.84 -28.67 25.49
CA GLY A 196 -27.76 -29.53 26.22
C GLY A 196 -29.04 -29.80 25.45
N ALA A 197 -29.87 -30.76 25.98
CA ALA A 197 -31.22 -31.02 25.51
C ALA A 197 -32.22 -29.99 26.02
N THR A 198 -33.34 -29.79 25.29
CA THR A 198 -34.49 -28.96 25.71
C THR A 198 -34.11 -27.57 26.25
N THR A 199 -33.10 -26.97 25.64
CA THR A 199 -32.55 -25.69 26.08
C THR A 199 -32.60 -24.68 24.93
N HIS A 200 -32.97 -23.44 25.24
CA HIS A 200 -32.86 -22.32 24.31
C HIS A 200 -31.49 -21.70 24.38
N TYR A 201 -30.95 -21.33 23.21
CA TYR A 201 -29.65 -20.69 23.12
C TYR A 201 -29.75 -19.34 22.41
N ARG A 202 -28.88 -18.42 22.82
CA ARG A 202 -28.65 -17.12 22.18
C ARG A 202 -27.16 -16.92 21.99
N ALA A 203 -26.77 -16.49 20.78
CA ALA A 203 -25.39 -16.13 20.49
C ALA A 203 -25.26 -14.64 20.21
N THR A 204 -24.25 -14.00 20.81
CA THR A 204 -23.79 -12.68 20.40
C THR A 204 -22.52 -12.87 19.58
N VAL A 205 -22.56 -12.48 18.31
CA VAL A 205 -21.47 -12.66 17.34
C VAL A 205 -20.99 -11.31 16.88
N VAL A 206 -19.66 -11.09 16.90
CA VAL A 206 -19.04 -9.93 16.29
C VAL A 206 -18.31 -10.36 15.03
N LEU A 207 -18.68 -9.75 13.91
CA LEU A 207 -18.07 -9.94 12.60
C LEU A 207 -17.25 -8.71 12.23
N THR A 208 -16.15 -8.92 11.50
CA THR A 208 -15.36 -7.87 10.83
C THR A 208 -15.50 -8.01 9.32
N ALA A 209 -15.53 -6.89 8.60
CA ALA A 209 -15.48 -6.93 7.14
C ALA A 209 -14.07 -7.24 6.66
N ASN A 210 -13.94 -8.15 5.69
CA ASN A 210 -12.70 -8.49 5.01
C ASN A 210 -12.27 -7.36 4.05
N GLY A 211 -11.02 -7.36 3.60
CA GLY A 211 -10.53 -6.43 2.59
C GLY A 211 -11.44 -6.41 1.36
N GLY A 212 -11.77 -5.22 0.89
CA GLY A 212 -12.72 -5.04 -0.23
C GLY A 212 -14.19 -4.93 0.18
N TYR A 213 -14.51 -5.08 1.46
CA TYR A 213 -15.85 -4.95 1.99
C TYR A 213 -15.93 -3.93 3.12
N VAL A 214 -17.10 -3.34 3.32
CA VAL A 214 -17.47 -2.51 4.47
C VAL A 214 -18.89 -2.87 4.89
N PHE A 215 -19.23 -2.68 6.17
CA PHE A 215 -20.61 -2.77 6.61
C PHE A 215 -21.38 -1.50 6.27
N GLY A 216 -22.66 -1.65 5.86
CA GLY A 216 -23.62 -0.55 5.83
C GLY A 216 -23.89 -0.01 7.23
N ASP A 217 -24.76 1.00 7.34
CA ASP A 217 -25.25 1.44 8.64
C ASP A 217 -26.17 0.39 9.29
N THR A 218 -26.50 0.56 10.58
CA THR A 218 -27.38 -0.38 11.29
C THR A 218 -28.75 -0.54 10.62
N ALA A 219 -29.29 0.51 10.00
CA ALA A 219 -30.58 0.45 9.30
C ALA A 219 -30.54 -0.46 8.06
N SER A 220 -29.38 -0.60 7.44
CA SER A 220 -29.12 -1.49 6.29
C SER A 220 -29.29 -2.98 6.61
N TYR A 221 -29.43 -3.33 7.89
CA TYR A 221 -29.62 -4.72 8.37
C TYR A 221 -31.05 -5.00 8.87
N SER A 222 -31.98 -4.07 8.65
CA SER A 222 -33.38 -4.32 8.93
C SER A 222 -33.87 -5.54 8.11
N GLY A 223 -34.39 -6.56 8.82
CA GLY A 223 -34.84 -7.80 8.17
C GLY A 223 -33.71 -8.77 7.78
N LEU A 224 -32.45 -8.53 8.22
CA LEU A 224 -31.36 -9.49 8.02
C LEU A 224 -31.78 -10.88 8.51
N LYS A 225 -31.47 -11.89 7.71
CA LYS A 225 -31.60 -13.30 8.07
C LYS A 225 -30.24 -13.97 8.10
N VAL A 226 -30.00 -14.79 9.11
CA VAL A 226 -28.86 -15.70 9.20
C VAL A 226 -29.39 -17.11 9.14
N ALA A 227 -29.05 -17.85 8.10
CA ALA A 227 -29.53 -19.22 7.96
C ALA A 227 -29.05 -20.08 9.14
N GLY A 228 -29.99 -20.80 9.79
CA GLY A 228 -29.73 -21.55 11.01
C GLY A 228 -30.14 -20.84 12.31
N ALA A 229 -30.47 -19.54 12.28
CA ALA A 229 -31.02 -18.80 13.41
C ALA A 229 -32.52 -18.49 13.18
N ASP A 230 -33.29 -18.44 14.27
CA ASP A 230 -34.72 -18.10 14.23
C ASP A 230 -34.96 -16.60 14.19
N THR A 231 -34.24 -15.85 15.02
CA THR A 231 -34.30 -14.39 15.02
C THR A 231 -32.89 -13.78 14.96
N VAL A 232 -32.83 -12.60 14.39
CA VAL A 232 -31.57 -11.84 14.24
C VAL A 232 -31.85 -10.39 14.61
N THR A 233 -31.01 -9.84 15.48
CA THR A 233 -30.85 -8.39 15.62
C THR A 233 -29.42 -8.01 15.26
N ALA A 234 -29.23 -6.85 14.63
CA ALA A 234 -27.94 -6.39 14.14
C ALA A 234 -27.68 -4.96 14.57
N SER A 235 -26.42 -4.66 14.85
CA SER A 235 -25.93 -3.30 15.06
C SER A 235 -24.53 -3.15 14.49
N VAL A 236 -24.21 -1.96 13.97
CA VAL A 236 -22.90 -1.66 13.37
C VAL A 236 -22.20 -0.58 14.19
N SER A 237 -20.92 -0.81 14.46
CA SER A 237 -20.02 0.16 15.09
C SER A 237 -18.65 0.10 14.41
N GLY A 238 -18.27 1.16 13.68
CA GLY A 238 -17.03 1.17 12.90
C GLY A 238 -17.00 0.06 11.85
N ASN A 239 -15.96 -0.77 11.87
CA ASN A 239 -15.82 -1.92 10.95
C ASN A 239 -16.30 -3.25 11.57
N GLU A 240 -17.22 -3.19 12.53
CA GLU A 240 -17.76 -4.35 13.22
C GLU A 240 -19.29 -4.41 13.09
N LEU A 241 -19.81 -5.59 12.75
CA LEU A 241 -21.22 -5.94 12.77
C LEU A 241 -21.45 -6.90 13.94
N THR A 242 -22.24 -6.45 14.92
CA THR A 242 -22.66 -7.29 16.05
C THR A 242 -24.03 -7.86 15.74
N LEU A 243 -24.16 -9.18 15.81
CA LEU A 243 -25.39 -9.93 15.65
C LEU A 243 -25.78 -10.56 16.99
N VAL A 244 -27.08 -10.47 17.34
CA VAL A 244 -27.67 -11.31 18.40
C VAL A 244 -28.62 -12.27 17.72
N LEU A 245 -28.31 -13.56 17.83
CA LEU A 245 -29.01 -14.68 17.17
C LEU A 245 -29.73 -15.51 18.23
N THR A 246 -31.01 -15.81 18.04
CA THR A 246 -31.74 -16.81 18.84
C THR A 246 -32.05 -18.05 18.04
N PHE A 247 -32.21 -19.16 18.72
CA PHE A 247 -32.38 -20.47 18.09
C PHE A 247 -33.58 -21.19 18.72
N ALA A 248 -34.20 -22.10 17.94
CA ALA A 248 -35.17 -23.03 18.42
C ALA A 248 -34.61 -23.85 19.62
N VAL A 249 -35.53 -24.33 20.46
CA VAL A 249 -35.16 -25.25 21.56
C VAL A 249 -34.47 -26.49 20.99
N THR A 250 -33.36 -26.91 21.61
CA THR A 250 -32.69 -28.15 21.23
C THR A 250 -33.55 -29.37 21.49
N GLY A 251 -33.42 -30.38 20.65
CA GLY A 251 -34.17 -31.62 20.79
C GLY A 251 -33.98 -32.32 22.15
N SER A 252 -34.89 -33.19 22.50
CA SER A 252 -34.86 -34.04 23.71
C SER A 252 -33.88 -35.20 23.59
#